data_7ce33a009f01a4da658633b02fe403b9
#
_entry.id   7ce33a009f01a4da658633b02fe403b9
#
_cell.length_a   1.000
_cell.length_b   1.000
_cell.length_c   1.000
_cell.angle_alpha   90.00
_cell.angle_beta   90.00
_cell.angle_gamma   90.00
#
_symmetry.space_group_name_H-M   'P 1'
#
loop_
_entity.id
_entity.type
_entity.pdbx_description
1 polymer ?
#
loop_
_entity_poly.entity_id
_entity_poly.type
_entity_poly.pdbx_seq_one_letter_code
_entity_poly.pdbx_strand_id
1 'polypeptide(L)'
;EEASLTSLLEGGVQYWGRWASLDGSCGGFDWTFDYAGQPTGCTDSGACNYSPAAEVDDGSCVYDGDPSCTGPDLIVLADVVSSSLYTSTMNVNQTDCYIEEGCLNGFGTRELIRFTTHIKNIGELDYYIGTTSQANQTGQFEWGECHNHWHYKGYAKYDLFTMDGALIPIGFKNGFCVMDLECSDGGTATYGCSNMGIAAGCGDIYSSGLSCQWIDVTDVED
;
A
#
# COMPACT_ATOMS: atom_id res chain seq x y z
N GLU A 1 41.15 22.85 21.10
CA GLU A 1 40.17 21.76 20.92
C GLU A 1 39.03 22.29 20.09
N GLU A 2 38.85 21.72 18.89
CA GLU A 2 37.70 21.98 18.05
C GLU A 2 36.49 21.26 18.64
N ALA A 3 35.45 22.00 19.00
CA ALA A 3 34.15 21.42 19.34
C ALA A 3 33.26 21.41 18.09
N SER A 4 32.87 20.25 17.64
CA SER A 4 31.89 20.12 16.57
C SER A 4 30.52 19.67 17.15
N LEU A 5 29.45 20.37 16.80
CA LEU A 5 28.12 20.00 17.13
C LEU A 5 27.36 19.73 15.80
N THR A 6 26.94 18.47 15.62
CA THR A 6 26.08 18.12 14.49
C THR A 6 24.65 17.93 15.00
N SER A 7 23.70 18.67 14.48
CA SER A 7 22.27 18.53 14.77
C SER A 7 21.48 18.63 13.49
N LEU A 8 20.47 17.76 13.35
CA LEU A 8 19.46 17.89 12.32
C LEU A 8 18.49 18.99 12.74
N LEU A 9 18.37 20.04 11.90
CA LEU A 9 17.47 21.17 12.12
C LEU A 9 16.24 21.01 11.23
N GLU A 10 15.07 21.23 11.82
CA GLU A 10 13.80 21.21 11.10
C GLU A 10 13.63 22.45 10.23
N GLY A 11 13.23 22.27 8.96
CA GLY A 11 12.98 23.37 8.04
C GLY A 11 11.83 24.27 8.54
N GLY A 12 12.00 25.61 8.40
CA GLY A 12 11.00 26.61 8.81
C GLY A 12 10.99 26.93 10.30
N VAL A 13 11.80 26.28 11.13
CA VAL A 13 11.98 26.60 12.56
C VAL A 13 13.14 27.56 12.74
N GLN A 14 12.92 28.62 13.54
CA GLN A 14 13.96 29.58 13.85
C GLN A 14 14.79 29.10 15.05
N TYR A 15 16.08 28.89 14.84
CA TYR A 15 17.01 28.43 15.88
C TYR A 15 17.88 29.55 16.37
N TRP A 16 18.14 29.58 17.70
CA TRP A 16 19.01 30.54 18.36
C TRP A 16 20.13 29.79 19.05
N GLY A 17 21.38 30.06 18.66
CA GLY A 17 22.56 29.56 19.34
C GLY A 17 23.16 30.63 20.23
N ARG A 18 23.52 30.30 21.47
CA ARG A 18 24.30 31.15 22.38
C ARG A 18 25.57 30.43 22.76
N TRP A 19 26.67 31.07 22.48
CA TRP A 19 28.00 30.55 22.75
C TRP A 19 28.74 31.41 23.77
N ALA A 20 29.50 30.78 24.64
CA ALA A 20 30.35 31.49 25.58
C ALA A 20 31.71 30.76 25.62
N SER A 21 32.79 31.51 25.55
CA SER A 21 34.14 31.00 25.78
C SER A 21 34.30 30.68 27.25
N LEU A 22 34.94 29.57 27.58
CA LEU A 22 35.23 29.15 28.96
C LEU A 22 36.27 30.04 29.64
N ASP A 23 37.06 30.75 28.88
CA ASP A 23 38.12 31.67 29.36
C ASP A 23 37.78 33.17 29.24
N GLY A 24 36.59 33.50 28.76
CA GLY A 24 36.14 34.87 28.57
C GLY A 24 36.78 35.59 27.40
N SER A 25 37.54 34.91 26.54
CA SER A 25 38.09 35.51 25.32
C SER A 25 37.07 35.61 24.21
N CYS A 26 37.10 36.74 23.45
CA CYS A 26 36.30 36.91 22.24
C CYS A 26 37.14 36.46 21.04
N GLY A 27 37.09 35.18 20.71
CA GLY A 27 37.62 34.65 19.45
C GLY A 27 36.63 34.84 18.31
N GLY A 28 37.13 35.06 17.08
CA GLY A 28 36.28 34.95 15.90
C GLY A 28 35.90 33.50 15.65
N PHE A 29 34.64 33.29 15.32
CA PHE A 29 34.13 31.96 14.92
C PHE A 29 33.67 32.03 13.48
N ASP A 30 34.10 31.08 12.66
CA ASP A 30 33.58 30.86 11.33
C ASP A 30 32.47 29.82 11.42
N TRP A 31 31.30 30.21 10.89
CA TRP A 31 30.15 29.31 10.82
C TRP A 31 29.90 28.89 9.38
N THR A 32 29.83 27.61 9.15
CA THR A 32 29.26 27.04 7.94
C THR A 32 27.94 26.39 8.32
N PHE A 33 26.86 26.84 7.73
CA PHE A 33 25.59 26.14 7.74
C PHE A 33 25.48 25.42 6.42
N ASP A 34 25.64 24.10 6.44
CA ASP A 34 25.20 23.26 5.34
C ASP A 34 23.70 23.05 5.51
N TYR A 35 22.91 23.79 4.73
CA TYR A 35 21.50 23.54 4.56
C TYR A 35 21.37 22.28 3.70
N ALA A 36 21.11 21.15 4.31
CA ALA A 36 20.51 20.04 3.60
C ALA A 36 19.12 20.53 3.18
N GLY A 37 18.98 20.95 1.93
CA GLY A 37 17.71 21.41 1.36
C GLY A 37 16.62 20.36 1.59
N GLN A 38 15.36 20.76 1.40
CA GLN A 38 14.25 19.80 1.42
C GLN A 38 14.61 18.61 0.54
N PRO A 39 14.32 17.38 0.97
CA PRO A 39 14.63 16.21 0.19
C PRO A 39 14.02 16.36 -1.22
N THR A 40 14.89 16.32 -2.23
CA THR A 40 14.46 16.39 -3.62
C THR A 40 14.30 14.99 -4.20
N GLY A 41 13.41 14.85 -5.16
CA GLY A 41 13.12 13.58 -5.83
C GLY A 41 11.79 13.66 -6.55
N CYS A 42 11.36 12.55 -7.14
CA CYS A 42 10.05 12.49 -7.76
C CYS A 42 8.94 12.53 -6.70
N THR A 43 8.05 13.54 -6.79
CA THR A 43 6.90 13.72 -5.89
C THR A 43 5.58 13.20 -6.48
N ASP A 44 5.58 12.74 -7.73
CA ASP A 44 4.39 12.18 -8.38
C ASP A 44 4.23 10.70 -8.00
N SER A 45 3.16 10.38 -7.28
CA SER A 45 2.85 9.00 -6.86
C SER A 45 2.51 8.05 -8.02
N GLY A 46 2.30 8.56 -9.22
CA GLY A 46 2.13 7.78 -10.44
C GLY A 46 3.44 7.44 -11.16
N ALA A 47 4.58 7.96 -10.68
CA ALA A 47 5.88 7.64 -11.24
C ALA A 47 6.49 6.40 -10.57
N CYS A 48 7.21 5.60 -11.34
CA CYS A 48 7.83 4.37 -10.83
C CYS A 48 8.99 4.64 -9.86
N ASN A 49 9.59 5.82 -9.90
CA ASN A 49 10.62 6.27 -8.97
C ASN A 49 10.10 7.28 -7.93
N TYR A 50 8.79 7.26 -7.65
CA TYR A 50 8.20 8.06 -6.59
C TYR A 50 8.94 7.92 -5.26
N SER A 51 9.28 9.03 -4.65
CA SER A 51 9.92 9.07 -3.33
C SER A 51 8.97 9.71 -2.32
N PRO A 52 8.39 8.96 -1.38
CA PRO A 52 7.52 9.53 -0.35
C PRO A 52 8.27 10.46 0.62
N ALA A 53 9.61 10.44 0.61
CA ALA A 53 10.45 11.35 1.39
C ALA A 53 10.77 12.65 0.64
N ALA A 54 10.50 12.75 -0.67
CA ALA A 54 10.74 13.96 -1.44
C ALA A 54 9.69 15.03 -1.12
N GLU A 55 10.14 16.21 -0.77
CA GLU A 55 9.31 17.38 -0.51
C GLU A 55 9.32 18.35 -1.71
N VAL A 56 10.32 18.26 -2.57
CA VAL A 56 10.47 19.08 -3.77
C VAL A 56 10.71 18.19 -4.96
N ASP A 57 9.86 18.37 -5.99
CA ASP A 57 10.06 17.69 -7.28
C ASP A 57 11.31 18.25 -7.98
N ASP A 58 12.23 17.37 -8.29
CA ASP A 58 13.47 17.69 -9.01
C ASP A 58 13.38 17.42 -10.52
N GLY A 59 12.20 17.03 -11.00
CA GLY A 59 11.96 16.68 -12.39
C GLY A 59 12.50 15.31 -12.81
N SER A 60 12.87 14.48 -11.83
CA SER A 60 13.41 13.13 -12.07
C SER A 60 12.33 12.06 -12.25
N CYS A 61 11.03 12.42 -12.23
CA CYS A 61 9.95 11.46 -12.34
C CYS A 61 10.05 10.64 -13.63
N VAL A 62 10.02 9.33 -13.45
CA VAL A 62 10.06 8.34 -14.53
C VAL A 62 8.74 7.60 -14.54
N TYR A 63 8.13 7.48 -15.71
CA TYR A 63 6.81 6.89 -15.86
C TYR A 63 6.87 5.58 -16.63
N ASP A 64 5.80 4.82 -16.50
CA ASP A 64 5.64 3.55 -17.20
C ASP A 64 5.94 3.65 -18.70
N GLY A 65 6.72 2.67 -19.22
CA GLY A 65 7.24 2.67 -20.59
C GLY A 65 8.62 3.32 -20.77
N ASP A 66 9.19 3.94 -19.74
CA ASP A 66 10.58 4.39 -19.75
C ASP A 66 11.53 3.22 -19.37
N PRO A 67 12.60 2.95 -20.14
CA PRO A 67 13.56 1.87 -19.83
C PRO A 67 14.27 2.00 -18.47
N SER A 68 14.24 3.17 -17.85
CA SER A 68 14.80 3.41 -16.50
C SER A 68 13.79 3.18 -15.38
N CYS A 69 12.54 2.84 -15.71
CA CYS A 69 11.49 2.49 -14.77
C CYS A 69 11.74 1.08 -14.23
N THR A 70 12.65 0.96 -13.28
CA THR A 70 12.98 -0.31 -12.61
C THR A 70 12.31 -0.35 -11.25
N GLY A 71 11.19 -1.01 -11.16
CA GLY A 71 10.43 -1.15 -9.90
C GLY A 71 9.48 -2.33 -9.99
N PRO A 72 8.76 -2.65 -8.89
CA PRO A 72 7.58 -3.49 -8.98
C PRO A 72 6.50 -2.73 -9.75
N ASP A 73 5.79 -3.41 -10.64
CA ASP A 73 4.66 -2.89 -11.39
C ASP A 73 3.50 -3.87 -11.27
N LEU A 74 2.46 -3.48 -10.51
CA LEU A 74 1.32 -4.34 -10.24
C LEU A 74 0.16 -4.00 -11.15
N ILE A 75 -0.30 -5.00 -11.90
CA ILE A 75 -1.51 -4.88 -12.71
C ILE A 75 -2.58 -5.86 -12.24
N VAL A 76 -3.85 -5.44 -12.37
CA VAL A 76 -5.00 -6.34 -12.25
C VAL A 76 -5.39 -6.82 -13.64
N LEU A 77 -5.49 -8.13 -13.83
CA LEU A 77 -5.91 -8.70 -15.10
C LEU A 77 -7.43 -8.51 -15.30
N ALA A 78 -7.82 -7.51 -16.08
CA ALA A 78 -9.21 -7.11 -16.31
C ALA A 78 -10.06 -8.20 -16.98
N ASP A 79 -9.46 -9.02 -17.84
CA ASP A 79 -10.09 -10.18 -18.49
C ASP A 79 -10.45 -11.28 -17.49
N VAL A 80 -9.63 -11.50 -16.46
CA VAL A 80 -9.91 -12.43 -15.37
C VAL A 80 -11.10 -11.93 -14.54
N VAL A 81 -11.10 -10.65 -14.16
CA VAL A 81 -12.23 -10.02 -13.45
C VAL A 81 -13.50 -10.18 -14.26
N SER A 82 -13.52 -9.75 -15.51
CA SER A 82 -14.73 -9.71 -16.35
C SER A 82 -15.27 -11.12 -16.68
N SER A 83 -14.39 -12.09 -16.92
CA SER A 83 -14.80 -13.46 -17.25
C SER A 83 -15.26 -14.27 -16.05
N SER A 84 -14.86 -13.89 -14.84
CA SER A 84 -15.22 -14.57 -13.59
C SER A 84 -16.36 -13.92 -12.82
N LEU A 85 -16.89 -12.80 -13.29
CA LEU A 85 -17.91 -12.01 -12.63
C LEU A 85 -19.26 -12.71 -12.65
N TYR A 86 -19.91 -12.86 -11.50
CA TYR A 86 -21.27 -13.38 -11.37
C TYR A 86 -21.96 -12.85 -10.12
N THR A 87 -23.30 -12.91 -10.12
CA THR A 87 -24.11 -12.59 -8.94
C THR A 87 -24.44 -13.83 -8.13
N SER A 88 -24.53 -13.69 -6.82
CA SER A 88 -24.96 -14.76 -5.91
C SER A 88 -25.68 -14.18 -4.71
N THR A 89 -26.44 -15.01 -4.03
CA THR A 89 -27.06 -14.68 -2.74
C THR A 89 -26.41 -15.48 -1.62
N MET A 90 -26.32 -14.88 -0.42
CA MET A 90 -25.82 -15.53 0.78
C MET A 90 -26.70 -15.15 1.97
N ASN A 91 -26.97 -16.11 2.86
CA ASN A 91 -27.67 -15.86 4.11
C ASN A 91 -26.65 -15.69 5.25
N VAL A 92 -26.63 -14.52 5.89
CA VAL A 92 -25.64 -14.09 6.86
C VAL A 92 -26.23 -14.09 8.26
N ASN A 93 -25.58 -14.81 9.17
CA ASN A 93 -26.00 -14.92 10.57
C ASN A 93 -25.19 -13.97 11.47
N GLN A 94 -25.71 -13.71 12.67
CA GLN A 94 -25.04 -12.83 13.65
C GLN A 94 -23.70 -13.36 14.18
N THR A 95 -23.41 -14.63 13.95
CA THR A 95 -22.14 -15.26 14.34
C THR A 95 -21.08 -15.22 13.22
N ASP A 96 -21.45 -14.72 12.05
CA ASP A 96 -20.52 -14.62 10.92
C ASP A 96 -19.68 -13.35 11.03
N CYS A 97 -18.38 -13.49 10.84
CA CYS A 97 -17.42 -12.39 10.97
C CYS A 97 -17.45 -11.34 9.84
N TYR A 98 -18.22 -11.56 8.80
CA TYR A 98 -18.17 -10.74 7.57
C TYR A 98 -18.50 -9.27 7.76
N ILE A 99 -19.32 -8.94 8.78
CA ILE A 99 -19.67 -7.55 9.09
C ILE A 99 -18.54 -6.87 9.86
N GLU A 100 -17.92 -7.57 10.83
CA GLU A 100 -16.78 -7.06 11.58
C GLU A 100 -15.58 -6.78 10.67
N GLU A 101 -15.41 -7.58 9.61
CA GLU A 101 -14.38 -7.41 8.60
C GLU A 101 -14.73 -6.39 7.52
N GLY A 102 -15.91 -5.79 7.56
CA GLY A 102 -16.38 -4.82 6.57
C GLY A 102 -16.76 -5.43 5.22
N CYS A 103 -16.84 -6.76 5.12
CA CYS A 103 -17.17 -7.47 3.86
C CYS A 103 -18.63 -7.38 3.49
N LEU A 104 -19.51 -7.11 4.46
CA LEU A 104 -20.96 -7.04 4.30
C LEU A 104 -21.52 -5.90 5.15
N ASN A 105 -22.57 -5.26 4.63
CA ASN A 105 -23.22 -4.14 5.29
C ASN A 105 -24.34 -4.55 6.26
N GLY A 106 -24.69 -5.84 6.34
CA GLY A 106 -25.79 -6.30 7.21
C GLY A 106 -26.00 -7.80 7.24
N PHE A 107 -26.89 -8.23 8.13
CA PHE A 107 -27.33 -9.62 8.28
C PHE A 107 -28.49 -9.97 7.36
N GLY A 108 -28.84 -11.27 7.32
CA GLY A 108 -29.93 -11.80 6.50
C GLY A 108 -29.46 -12.18 5.11
N THR A 109 -30.38 -12.15 4.15
CA THR A 109 -30.06 -12.46 2.76
C THR A 109 -29.35 -11.27 2.12
N ARG A 110 -28.12 -11.49 1.64
CA ARG A 110 -27.31 -10.48 0.95
C ARG A 110 -27.12 -10.85 -0.50
N GLU A 111 -27.13 -9.86 -1.37
CA GLU A 111 -26.85 -9.98 -2.80
C GLU A 111 -25.42 -9.54 -3.08
N LEU A 112 -24.68 -10.40 -3.76
CA LEU A 112 -23.24 -10.23 -3.93
C LEU A 112 -22.85 -10.27 -5.39
N ILE A 113 -21.95 -9.38 -5.79
CA ILE A 113 -21.18 -9.50 -7.03
C ILE A 113 -19.85 -10.16 -6.67
N ARG A 114 -19.59 -11.34 -7.25
CA ARG A 114 -18.37 -12.12 -7.05
C ARG A 114 -17.51 -12.11 -8.30
N PHE A 115 -16.20 -12.05 -8.11
CA PHE A 115 -15.22 -12.07 -9.19
C PHE A 115 -13.87 -12.56 -8.67
N THR A 116 -13.04 -13.05 -9.56
CA THR A 116 -11.64 -13.37 -9.27
C THR A 116 -10.79 -12.14 -9.56
N THR A 117 -9.92 -11.78 -8.63
CA THR A 117 -8.88 -10.77 -8.86
C THR A 117 -7.54 -11.48 -9.01
N HIS A 118 -6.86 -11.23 -10.11
CA HIS A 118 -5.50 -11.71 -10.36
C HIS A 118 -4.61 -10.49 -10.50
N ILE A 119 -3.70 -10.31 -9.54
CA ILE A 119 -2.76 -9.21 -9.47
C ILE A 119 -1.39 -9.75 -9.85
N LYS A 120 -0.81 -9.26 -10.95
CA LYS A 120 0.52 -9.65 -11.42
C LYS A 120 1.52 -8.55 -11.18
N ASN A 121 2.74 -8.94 -10.83
CA ASN A 121 3.89 -8.05 -10.86
C ASN A 121 4.61 -8.23 -12.20
N ILE A 122 4.38 -7.30 -13.12
CA ILE A 122 5.00 -7.24 -14.44
C ILE A 122 6.30 -6.43 -14.44
N GLY A 123 6.64 -5.83 -13.29
CA GLY A 123 7.88 -5.09 -13.09
C GLY A 123 9.11 -5.99 -12.98
N GLU A 124 10.28 -5.36 -12.98
CA GLU A 124 11.57 -6.05 -12.90
C GLU A 124 12.03 -6.36 -11.47
N LEU A 125 11.40 -5.71 -10.46
CA LEU A 125 11.72 -5.90 -9.04
C LEU A 125 10.54 -6.50 -8.29
N ASP A 126 10.84 -7.13 -7.17
CA ASP A 126 9.84 -7.68 -6.27
C ASP A 126 9.05 -6.57 -5.59
N TYR A 127 7.73 -6.72 -5.52
CA TYR A 127 6.87 -5.94 -4.64
C TYR A 127 6.95 -6.51 -3.23
N TYR A 128 7.87 -5.99 -2.43
CA TYR A 128 8.08 -6.45 -1.05
C TYR A 128 7.32 -5.58 -0.05
N ILE A 129 6.48 -6.22 0.77
CA ILE A 129 5.68 -5.57 1.82
C ILE A 129 6.35 -5.73 3.19
N GLY A 130 6.77 -6.94 3.52
CA GLY A 130 7.44 -7.21 4.80
C GLY A 130 6.99 -8.48 5.50
N THR A 131 7.64 -8.74 6.64
CA THR A 131 7.34 -9.90 7.47
C THR A 131 6.28 -9.57 8.53
N THR A 132 5.36 -10.49 8.79
CA THR A 132 4.33 -10.33 9.83
C THR A 132 4.89 -10.29 11.24
N SER A 133 6.13 -10.74 11.46
CA SER A 133 6.84 -10.57 12.74
C SER A 133 7.08 -9.09 13.11
N GLN A 134 7.03 -8.19 12.13
CA GLN A 134 7.18 -6.74 12.33
C GLN A 134 5.82 -6.01 12.33
N ALA A 135 4.71 -6.73 12.28
CA ALA A 135 3.36 -6.19 12.16
C ALA A 135 3.04 -5.07 13.17
N ASN A 136 3.48 -5.24 14.42
CA ASN A 136 3.25 -4.25 15.48
C ASN A 136 4.10 -2.98 15.37
N GLN A 137 5.11 -2.96 14.49
CA GLN A 137 6.05 -1.85 14.36
C GLN A 137 5.70 -0.93 13.19
N THR A 138 5.15 -1.46 12.10
CA THR A 138 4.90 -0.71 10.86
C THR A 138 3.49 -0.15 10.77
N GLY A 139 2.52 -0.72 11.48
CA GLY A 139 1.11 -0.38 11.36
C GLY A 139 0.46 -0.78 10.02
N GLN A 140 1.22 -1.41 9.12
CA GLN A 140 0.78 -1.83 7.79
C GLN A 140 -0.06 -3.12 7.83
N PHE A 141 0.04 -3.87 8.92
CA PHE A 141 -0.67 -5.12 9.09
C PHE A 141 -1.76 -4.99 10.15
N GLU A 142 -2.78 -5.82 10.03
CA GLU A 142 -3.80 -6.01 11.05
C GLU A 142 -4.02 -7.50 11.30
N TRP A 143 -4.31 -7.84 12.55
CA TRP A 143 -4.64 -9.20 12.90
C TRP A 143 -6.13 -9.46 12.62
N GLY A 144 -6.42 -10.44 11.78
CA GLY A 144 -7.77 -10.90 11.50
C GLY A 144 -8.24 -11.90 12.56
N GLU A 145 -9.01 -11.44 13.56
CA GLU A 145 -9.53 -12.31 14.63
C GLU A 145 -10.38 -13.46 14.08
N CYS A 146 -11.10 -13.22 12.99
CA CYS A 146 -11.95 -14.20 12.36
C CYS A 146 -11.19 -15.28 11.57
N HIS A 147 -10.01 -14.94 11.07
CA HIS A 147 -9.19 -15.79 10.23
C HIS A 147 -7.92 -16.28 10.92
N ASN A 148 -7.58 -15.73 12.10
CA ASN A 148 -6.38 -16.07 12.88
C ASN A 148 -5.08 -15.93 12.07
N HIS A 149 -4.98 -14.90 11.24
CA HIS A 149 -3.76 -14.54 10.53
C HIS A 149 -3.66 -13.03 10.25
N TRP A 150 -2.46 -12.58 9.88
CA TRP A 150 -2.21 -11.20 9.56
C TRP A 150 -2.68 -10.84 8.14
N HIS A 151 -3.28 -9.67 8.01
CA HIS A 151 -3.64 -9.04 6.75
C HIS A 151 -2.78 -7.81 6.50
N TYR A 152 -2.41 -7.57 5.25
CA TYR A 152 -1.88 -6.30 4.79
C TYR A 152 -3.04 -5.35 4.52
N LYS A 153 -3.00 -4.16 5.12
CA LYS A 153 -4.08 -3.18 5.03
C LYS A 153 -3.99 -2.34 3.76
N GLY A 154 -5.14 -2.04 3.17
CA GLY A 154 -5.21 -1.09 2.05
C GLY A 154 -4.64 -1.62 0.73
N TYR A 155 -4.46 -2.93 0.60
CA TYR A 155 -3.88 -3.55 -0.58
C TYR A 155 -4.74 -3.44 -1.84
N ALA A 156 -6.05 -3.59 -1.68
CA ALA A 156 -6.99 -3.49 -2.79
C ALA A 156 -8.23 -2.71 -2.37
N LYS A 157 -8.76 -1.93 -3.28
CA LYS A 157 -10.02 -1.22 -3.14
C LYS A 157 -10.91 -1.55 -4.33
N TYR A 158 -12.17 -1.85 -4.07
CA TYR A 158 -13.19 -2.04 -5.09
C TYR A 158 -14.20 -0.90 -4.99
N ASP A 159 -14.38 -0.18 -6.07
CA ASP A 159 -15.39 0.86 -6.18
C ASP A 159 -16.44 0.45 -7.23
N LEU A 160 -17.70 0.63 -6.90
CA LEU A 160 -18.81 0.47 -7.82
C LEU A 160 -19.36 1.84 -8.20
N PHE A 161 -19.62 2.03 -9.48
CA PHE A 161 -20.16 3.29 -9.99
C PHE A 161 -21.45 3.04 -10.77
N THR A 162 -22.35 4.00 -10.69
CA THR A 162 -23.50 4.08 -11.60
C THR A 162 -23.02 4.36 -13.04
N MET A 163 -23.90 4.17 -14.01
CA MET A 163 -23.57 4.43 -15.43
C MET A 163 -23.24 5.90 -15.72
N ASP A 164 -23.69 6.83 -14.88
CA ASP A 164 -23.37 8.26 -14.95
C ASP A 164 -22.15 8.66 -14.09
N GLY A 165 -21.48 7.68 -13.48
CA GLY A 165 -20.20 7.86 -12.78
C GLY A 165 -20.32 8.24 -11.30
N ALA A 166 -21.49 8.14 -10.67
CA ALA A 166 -21.63 8.33 -9.23
C ALA A 166 -21.13 7.11 -8.46
N LEU A 167 -20.36 7.33 -7.39
CA LEU A 167 -19.88 6.27 -6.52
C LEU A 167 -21.04 5.65 -5.74
N ILE A 168 -21.16 4.33 -5.77
CA ILE A 168 -22.11 3.55 -4.99
C ILE A 168 -21.40 3.06 -3.74
N PRO A 169 -21.87 3.39 -2.51
CA PRO A 169 -21.32 2.84 -1.27
C PRO A 169 -21.56 1.35 -1.19
N ILE A 170 -20.48 0.58 -0.99
CA ILE A 170 -20.51 -0.89 -0.95
C ILE A 170 -19.69 -1.43 0.21
N GLY A 171 -20.00 -2.64 0.65
CA GLY A 171 -19.17 -3.40 1.58
C GLY A 171 -18.18 -4.30 0.83
N PHE A 172 -16.91 -4.24 1.19
CA PHE A 172 -15.88 -5.13 0.67
C PHE A 172 -14.72 -5.28 1.66
N LYS A 173 -13.99 -6.38 1.55
CA LYS A 173 -12.80 -6.61 2.39
C LYS A 173 -11.58 -5.88 1.80
N ASN A 174 -10.84 -5.22 2.68
CA ASN A 174 -9.63 -4.46 2.32
C ASN A 174 -8.39 -4.96 3.07
N GLY A 175 -8.26 -6.26 3.26
CA GLY A 175 -7.09 -6.84 3.91
C GLY A 175 -6.89 -8.29 3.47
N PHE A 176 -5.70 -8.58 2.93
CA PHE A 176 -5.37 -9.90 2.39
C PHE A 176 -3.95 -10.31 2.79
N CYS A 177 -3.69 -11.63 2.72
CA CYS A 177 -2.34 -12.16 2.73
C CYS A 177 -1.78 -12.11 1.31
N VAL A 178 -0.85 -11.23 1.05
CA VAL A 178 -0.24 -11.00 -0.28
C VAL A 178 0.89 -11.99 -0.50
N MET A 179 0.80 -12.80 -1.58
CA MET A 179 1.71 -13.93 -1.79
C MET A 179 1.82 -14.33 -3.27
N ASP A 180 2.87 -15.08 -3.59
CA ASP A 180 3.05 -15.67 -4.91
C ASP A 180 2.21 -16.94 -5.06
N LEU A 181 1.13 -16.89 -5.84
CA LEU A 181 0.29 -18.05 -6.17
C LEU A 181 0.56 -18.59 -7.55
N GLU A 182 1.07 -17.77 -8.48
CA GLU A 182 1.52 -18.21 -9.80
C GLU A 182 2.74 -17.42 -10.24
N CYS A 183 3.60 -18.01 -11.06
CA CYS A 183 4.83 -17.39 -11.59
C CYS A 183 5.03 -17.75 -13.06
N SER A 184 3.98 -17.59 -13.87
CA SER A 184 3.99 -17.99 -15.30
C SER A 184 4.89 -17.13 -16.17
N ASP A 185 5.24 -15.93 -15.71
CA ASP A 185 6.07 -14.98 -16.49
C ASP A 185 7.55 -15.06 -16.13
N GLY A 186 7.99 -16.21 -15.61
CA GLY A 186 9.41 -16.50 -15.38
C GLY A 186 9.93 -16.14 -13.99
N GLY A 187 9.06 -15.68 -13.10
CA GLY A 187 9.40 -15.42 -11.69
C GLY A 187 9.64 -16.71 -10.90
N THR A 188 10.15 -16.54 -9.68
CA THR A 188 10.31 -17.61 -8.71
C THR A 188 9.54 -17.28 -7.45
N ALA A 189 8.60 -18.13 -7.04
CA ALA A 189 7.79 -17.92 -5.85
C ALA A 189 8.67 -17.77 -4.60
N THR A 190 8.52 -16.63 -3.93
CA THR A 190 9.34 -16.19 -2.79
C THR A 190 8.49 -15.82 -1.59
N TYR A 191 7.29 -15.29 -1.83
CA TYR A 191 6.45 -14.65 -0.82
C TYR A 191 5.26 -15.50 -0.41
N GLY A 192 4.85 -15.32 0.86
CA GLY A 192 3.71 -16.00 1.49
C GLY A 192 3.18 -15.21 2.68
N CYS A 193 2.16 -15.70 3.39
CA CYS A 193 1.48 -14.98 4.47
C CYS A 193 2.38 -14.55 5.65
N SER A 194 3.54 -15.15 5.85
CA SER A 194 4.50 -14.75 6.89
C SER A 194 5.53 -13.73 6.41
N ASN A 195 5.73 -13.63 5.11
CA ASN A 195 6.65 -12.72 4.44
C ASN A 195 5.98 -12.28 3.14
N MET A 196 5.21 -11.18 3.23
CA MET A 196 4.29 -10.78 2.17
C MET A 196 4.99 -9.99 1.06
N GLY A 197 4.53 -10.22 -0.16
CA GLY A 197 5.01 -9.59 -1.38
C GLY A 197 4.53 -10.30 -2.62
N ILE A 198 4.94 -9.81 -3.79
CA ILE A 198 4.79 -10.46 -5.10
C ILE A 198 6.13 -10.35 -5.83
N ALA A 199 6.77 -11.49 -6.10
CA ALA A 199 8.03 -11.52 -6.84
C ALA A 199 7.83 -11.05 -8.29
N ALA A 200 8.88 -10.49 -8.88
CA ALA A 200 8.88 -10.13 -10.30
C ALA A 200 8.51 -11.33 -11.16
N GLY A 201 7.57 -11.17 -12.08
CA GLY A 201 7.04 -12.24 -12.94
C GLY A 201 6.12 -13.24 -12.23
N CYS A 202 5.68 -12.94 -11.00
CA CYS A 202 4.69 -13.72 -10.27
C CYS A 202 3.37 -12.94 -10.09
N GLY A 203 2.37 -13.60 -9.51
CA GLY A 203 1.06 -13.01 -9.24
C GLY A 203 0.34 -13.64 -8.08
N ASP A 204 -0.56 -12.86 -7.50
CA ASP A 204 -1.49 -13.26 -6.46
C ASP A 204 -2.91 -13.40 -7.01
N ILE A 205 -3.66 -14.42 -6.56
CA ILE A 205 -4.98 -14.75 -7.10
C ILE A 205 -5.99 -14.88 -5.96
N TYR A 206 -6.97 -14.00 -5.97
CA TYR A 206 -8.13 -14.06 -5.08
C TYR A 206 -9.33 -14.60 -5.85
N SER A 207 -9.57 -15.91 -5.71
CA SER A 207 -10.68 -16.59 -6.38
C SER A 207 -12.04 -16.08 -5.92
N SER A 208 -13.00 -15.98 -6.83
CA SER A 208 -14.40 -15.60 -6.54
C SER A 208 -15.10 -16.48 -5.49
N GLY A 209 -14.54 -17.65 -5.19
CA GLY A 209 -15.03 -18.55 -4.13
C GLY A 209 -14.52 -18.21 -2.72
N LEU A 210 -13.51 -17.35 -2.59
CA LEU A 210 -12.95 -16.99 -1.29
C LEU A 210 -13.93 -16.14 -0.47
N SER A 211 -13.82 -16.25 0.85
CA SER A 211 -14.55 -15.37 1.78
C SER A 211 -14.13 -13.93 1.57
N CYS A 212 -15.12 -13.05 1.54
CA CYS A 212 -14.96 -11.61 1.33
C CYS A 212 -14.40 -11.20 -0.06
N GLN A 213 -14.29 -12.13 -1.01
CA GLN A 213 -13.96 -11.81 -2.40
C GLN A 213 -15.26 -11.51 -3.18
N TRP A 214 -15.92 -10.44 -2.78
CA TRP A 214 -17.19 -9.95 -3.33
C TRP A 214 -17.43 -8.50 -3.01
N ILE A 215 -18.44 -7.93 -3.67
CA ILE A 215 -19.04 -6.64 -3.35
C ILE A 215 -20.48 -6.91 -2.90
N ASP A 216 -20.87 -6.39 -1.74
CA ASP A 216 -22.25 -6.44 -1.24
C ASP A 216 -23.08 -5.32 -1.91
N VAL A 217 -24.05 -5.71 -2.72
CA VAL A 217 -24.90 -4.80 -3.48
C VAL A 217 -26.36 -4.84 -3.03
N THR A 218 -26.66 -5.46 -1.88
CA THR A 218 -28.04 -5.64 -1.40
C THR A 218 -28.81 -4.32 -1.23
N ASP A 219 -28.12 -3.27 -0.84
CA ASP A 219 -28.71 -1.97 -0.54
C ASP A 219 -28.58 -0.99 -1.73
N VAL A 220 -28.21 -1.49 -2.92
CA VAL A 220 -28.12 -0.71 -4.17
C VAL A 220 -29.50 -0.70 -4.80
N GLU A 221 -30.04 0.48 -5.08
CA GLU A 221 -31.30 0.64 -5.82
C GLU A 221 -31.10 0.35 -7.31
N ASP A 222 -32.11 -0.28 -7.96
CA ASP A 222 -32.13 -0.61 -9.39
C ASP A 222 -32.21 0.67 -10.28
#